data_be0ad9cd7970001c8c995ff5f982e3ed
#
_entry.id   be0ad9cd7970001c8c995ff5f982e3ed
#
_cell.length_a   1.000
_cell.length_b   1.000
_cell.length_c   1.000
_cell.angle_alpha   90.00
_cell.angle_beta   90.00
_cell.angle_gamma   90.00
#
_symmetry.space_group_name_H-M   'P 1'
#
loop_
_entity.id
_entity.type
_entity.pdbx_description
1 polymer ?
#
loop_
_entity_poly.entity_id
_entity_poly.type
_entity_poly.pdbx_seq_one_letter_code
_entity_poly.pdbx_strand_id
1 'polypeptide(L)'
;MKTTKTIILTLILSMISTNVMPKSFTKAEVYKYNVSVIAEMIKVVQPKMNEKKRKQVALSLYQSSRKYAVDPKLMVAIISTESDFNNAAVSVSGDLSLAQINTKVWNAEFTRLGLAQIDKKLLKKDEAYALNKMGKILSILKTRHAKKDSKWYATYHSKTKKFKNLYDGKVQNKLRMIASVSNTNF
;
A
#
# COMPACT_ATOMS: atom_id res chain seq x y z
N MET A 1 -70.56 41.64 -22.22
CA MET A 1 -69.15 41.36 -21.93
C MET A 1 -69.05 40.45 -20.70
N LYS A 2 -68.75 39.16 -20.90
CA LYS A 2 -68.60 38.19 -19.78
C LYS A 2 -67.09 37.95 -19.57
N THR A 3 -66.55 38.36 -18.44
CA THR A 3 -65.18 38.14 -18.04
C THR A 3 -65.06 36.79 -17.34
N THR A 4 -64.41 35.85 -18.00
CA THR A 4 -64.11 34.51 -17.46
C THR A 4 -62.87 34.60 -16.59
N LYS A 5 -62.98 34.35 -15.27
CA LYS A 5 -61.86 34.24 -14.35
C LYS A 5 -61.28 32.85 -14.43
N THR A 6 -60.06 32.75 -14.95
CA THR A 6 -59.25 31.51 -14.94
C THR A 6 -58.62 31.36 -13.58
N ILE A 7 -59.02 30.29 -12.85
CA ILE A 7 -58.37 29.91 -11.59
C ILE A 7 -57.19 29.01 -11.93
N ILE A 8 -55.99 29.52 -11.69
CA ILE A 8 -54.75 28.72 -11.79
C ILE A 8 -54.56 28.00 -10.47
N LEU A 9 -54.78 26.69 -10.46
CA LEU A 9 -54.54 25.81 -9.33
C LEU A 9 -53.04 25.43 -9.33
N THR A 10 -52.24 26.10 -8.52
CA THR A 10 -50.82 25.79 -8.38
C THR A 10 -50.65 24.59 -7.46
N LEU A 11 -50.33 23.43 -8.04
CA LEU A 11 -50.00 22.19 -7.33
C LEU A 11 -48.59 22.35 -6.76
N ILE A 12 -48.43 22.63 -5.49
CA ILE A 12 -47.16 22.60 -4.78
C ILE A 12 -46.85 21.11 -4.49
N LEU A 13 -46.03 20.52 -5.34
CA LEU A 13 -45.46 19.19 -5.11
C LEU A 13 -44.36 19.34 -4.07
N SER A 14 -44.65 19.11 -2.80
CA SER A 14 -43.64 19.04 -1.74
C SER A 14 -42.76 17.83 -1.95
N MET A 15 -41.60 18.03 -2.59
CA MET A 15 -40.54 17.02 -2.60
C MET A 15 -40.02 16.85 -1.18
N ILE A 16 -40.47 15.82 -0.49
CA ILE A 16 -39.85 15.35 0.73
C ILE A 16 -38.50 14.74 0.30
N SER A 17 -37.49 15.58 0.30
CA SER A 17 -36.10 15.13 0.18
C SER A 17 -35.77 14.35 1.44
N THR A 18 -35.89 13.04 1.40
CA THR A 18 -35.33 12.16 2.42
C THR A 18 -33.81 12.30 2.32
N ASN A 19 -33.24 13.14 3.15
CA ASN A 19 -31.80 13.18 3.38
C ASN A 19 -31.38 11.85 4.00
N VAL A 20 -31.12 10.84 3.13
CA VAL A 20 -30.44 9.62 3.53
C VAL A 20 -29.01 10.03 3.84
N MET A 21 -28.71 10.29 5.09
CA MET A 21 -27.34 10.50 5.54
C MET A 21 -26.52 9.30 5.09
N PRO A 22 -25.37 9.49 4.41
CA PRO A 22 -24.54 8.38 4.02
C PRO A 22 -24.14 7.61 5.29
N LYS A 23 -24.37 6.30 5.28
CA LYS A 23 -24.05 5.41 6.40
C LYS A 23 -22.59 5.60 6.76
N SER A 24 -22.30 6.10 7.96
CA SER A 24 -20.92 6.22 8.43
C SER A 24 -20.36 4.82 8.69
N PHE A 25 -19.28 4.48 7.99
CA PHE A 25 -18.58 3.21 8.20
C PHE A 25 -17.93 3.17 9.59
N THR A 26 -18.07 2.08 10.28
CA THR A 26 -17.35 1.82 11.52
C THR A 26 -15.85 1.64 11.24
N LYS A 27 -15.01 1.88 12.25
CA LYS A 27 -13.56 1.63 12.14
C LYS A 27 -13.25 0.18 11.72
N ALA A 28 -14.06 -0.78 12.18
CA ALA A 28 -13.90 -2.19 11.84
C ALA A 28 -14.24 -2.48 10.37
N GLU A 29 -15.28 -1.86 9.82
CA GLU A 29 -15.66 -1.98 8.41
C GLU A 29 -14.59 -1.37 7.50
N VAL A 30 -14.10 -0.17 7.82
CA VAL A 30 -12.99 0.49 7.11
C VAL A 30 -11.73 -0.38 7.13
N TYR A 31 -11.40 -0.96 8.28
CA TYR A 31 -10.27 -1.87 8.42
C TYR A 31 -10.40 -3.10 7.51
N LYS A 32 -11.53 -3.81 7.59
CA LYS A 32 -11.79 -5.00 6.75
C LYS A 32 -11.75 -4.66 5.27
N TYR A 33 -12.35 -3.54 4.89
CA TYR A 33 -12.36 -3.06 3.51
C TYR A 33 -10.94 -2.82 2.99
N ASN A 34 -10.11 -2.06 3.71
CA ASN A 34 -8.74 -1.77 3.28
C ASN A 34 -7.88 -3.05 3.16
N VAL A 35 -8.02 -3.99 4.09
CA VAL A 35 -7.33 -5.28 3.99
C VAL A 35 -7.79 -6.07 2.76
N SER A 36 -9.09 -6.07 2.43
CA SER A 36 -9.61 -6.75 1.24
C SER A 36 -9.09 -6.12 -0.05
N VAL A 37 -9.03 -4.79 -0.13
CA VAL A 37 -8.46 -4.08 -1.29
C VAL A 37 -6.99 -4.44 -1.49
N ILE A 38 -6.19 -4.46 -0.43
CA ILE A 38 -4.78 -4.89 -0.52
C ILE A 38 -4.68 -6.36 -0.97
N ALA A 39 -5.57 -7.22 -0.49
CA ALA A 39 -5.59 -8.63 -0.93
C ALA A 39 -5.91 -8.76 -2.43
N GLU A 40 -6.83 -7.95 -2.97
CA GLU A 40 -7.10 -7.93 -4.42
C GLU A 40 -5.91 -7.36 -5.21
N MET A 41 -5.21 -6.33 -4.73
CA MET A 41 -3.96 -5.86 -5.35
C MET A 41 -2.91 -6.98 -5.43
N ILE A 42 -2.73 -7.75 -4.34
CA ILE A 42 -1.81 -8.88 -4.32
C ILE A 42 -2.25 -9.95 -5.33
N LYS A 43 -3.56 -10.24 -5.44
CA LYS A 43 -4.10 -11.20 -6.41
C LYS A 43 -3.76 -10.83 -7.85
N VAL A 44 -3.81 -9.54 -8.19
CA VAL A 44 -3.46 -9.05 -9.53
C VAL A 44 -2.00 -9.31 -9.87
N VAL A 45 -1.08 -9.05 -8.94
CA VAL A 45 0.37 -9.19 -9.22
C VAL A 45 0.93 -10.57 -8.89
N GLN A 46 0.22 -11.37 -8.06
CA GLN A 46 0.59 -12.73 -7.69
C GLN A 46 -0.66 -13.65 -7.64
N PRO A 47 -1.24 -13.98 -8.81
CA PRO A 47 -2.52 -14.72 -8.89
C PRO A 47 -2.44 -16.14 -8.32
N LYS A 48 -1.25 -16.74 -8.27
CA LYS A 48 -1.04 -18.11 -7.76
C LYS A 48 -1.01 -18.21 -6.23
N MET A 49 -0.96 -17.07 -5.52
CA MET A 49 -0.97 -17.09 -4.06
C MET A 49 -2.33 -17.54 -3.55
N ASN A 50 -2.36 -18.54 -2.63
CA ASN A 50 -3.61 -18.98 -2.05
C ASN A 50 -4.27 -17.86 -1.22
N GLU A 51 -5.60 -17.92 -1.10
CA GLU A 51 -6.39 -16.85 -0.49
C GLU A 51 -6.05 -16.62 0.99
N LYS A 52 -5.88 -17.68 1.77
CA LYS A 52 -5.54 -17.58 3.19
C LYS A 52 -4.23 -16.81 3.40
N LYS A 53 -3.19 -17.20 2.63
CA LYS A 53 -1.88 -16.55 2.65
C LYS A 53 -1.98 -15.09 2.22
N ARG A 54 -2.70 -14.83 1.13
CA ARG A 54 -2.91 -13.47 0.59
C ARG A 54 -3.57 -12.55 1.64
N LYS A 55 -4.60 -13.02 2.35
CA LYS A 55 -5.25 -12.26 3.41
C LYS A 55 -4.30 -11.97 4.59
N GLN A 56 -3.46 -12.92 4.98
CA GLN A 56 -2.46 -12.74 6.04
C GLN A 56 -1.42 -11.68 5.66
N VAL A 57 -0.87 -11.76 4.43
CA VAL A 57 0.08 -10.77 3.91
C VAL A 57 -0.58 -9.39 3.80
N ALA A 58 -1.81 -9.31 3.27
CA ALA A 58 -2.55 -8.07 3.16
C ALA A 58 -2.78 -7.39 4.52
N LEU A 59 -3.12 -8.18 5.54
CA LEU A 59 -3.27 -7.70 6.91
C LEU A 59 -1.97 -7.08 7.44
N SER A 60 -0.86 -7.80 7.32
CA SER A 60 0.45 -7.33 7.77
C SER A 60 0.92 -6.09 7.01
N LEU A 61 0.64 -6.02 5.69
CA LEU A 61 0.90 -4.85 4.87
C LEU A 61 0.08 -3.65 5.33
N TYR A 62 -1.23 -3.82 5.56
CA TYR A 62 -2.09 -2.76 6.07
C TYR A 62 -1.57 -2.20 7.39
N GLN A 63 -1.26 -3.09 8.35
CA GLN A 63 -0.71 -2.68 9.66
C GLN A 63 0.59 -1.89 9.52
N SER A 64 1.51 -2.38 8.68
CA SER A 64 2.78 -1.71 8.42
C SER A 64 2.60 -0.36 7.73
N SER A 65 1.75 -0.28 6.69
CA SER A 65 1.46 0.94 5.96
C SER A 65 0.88 2.04 6.88
N ARG A 66 -0.05 1.67 7.74
CA ARG A 66 -0.64 2.58 8.73
C ARG A 66 0.38 3.05 9.75
N LYS A 67 1.18 2.12 10.30
CA LYS A 67 2.21 2.43 11.31
C LYS A 67 3.26 3.41 10.80
N TYR A 68 3.65 3.29 9.54
CA TYR A 68 4.78 4.04 8.98
C TYR A 68 4.37 5.11 7.95
N ALA A 69 3.08 5.32 7.74
CA ALA A 69 2.53 6.28 6.76
C ALA A 69 3.12 6.08 5.35
N VAL A 70 3.21 4.82 4.91
CA VAL A 70 3.66 4.41 3.57
C VAL A 70 2.45 3.89 2.79
N ASP A 71 2.31 4.30 1.54
CA ASP A 71 1.22 3.83 0.67
C ASP A 71 1.29 2.29 0.49
N PRO A 72 0.23 1.55 0.83
CA PRO A 72 0.21 0.10 0.68
C PRO A 72 0.31 -0.35 -0.79
N LYS A 73 -0.16 0.45 -1.77
CA LYS A 73 0.01 0.19 -3.20
C LYS A 73 1.49 0.12 -3.57
N LEU A 74 2.25 1.10 -3.08
CA LEU A 74 3.69 1.13 -3.29
C LEU A 74 4.38 -0.08 -2.64
N MET A 75 3.97 -0.48 -1.43
CA MET A 75 4.53 -1.64 -0.76
C MET A 75 4.25 -2.93 -1.54
N VAL A 76 3.02 -3.13 -2.03
CA VAL A 76 2.65 -4.28 -2.89
C VAL A 76 3.51 -4.31 -4.16
N ALA A 77 3.65 -3.17 -4.84
CA ALA A 77 4.43 -3.07 -6.06
C ALA A 77 5.92 -3.39 -5.84
N ILE A 78 6.51 -2.89 -4.76
CA ILE A 78 7.90 -3.18 -4.38
C ILE A 78 8.08 -4.68 -4.09
N ILE A 79 7.25 -5.28 -3.25
CA ILE A 79 7.38 -6.71 -2.89
C ILE A 79 7.25 -7.60 -4.12
N SER A 80 6.28 -7.29 -4.99
CA SER A 80 6.14 -8.03 -6.25
C SER A 80 7.37 -7.87 -7.16
N THR A 81 8.06 -6.72 -7.09
CA THR A 81 9.30 -6.48 -7.85
C THR A 81 10.50 -7.20 -7.25
N GLU A 82 10.57 -7.29 -5.93
CA GLU A 82 11.70 -7.85 -5.18
C GLU A 82 11.73 -9.38 -5.19
N SER A 83 10.58 -10.02 -5.01
CA SER A 83 10.54 -11.46 -4.76
C SER A 83 9.27 -12.17 -5.24
N ASP A 84 8.32 -11.46 -5.86
CA ASP A 84 6.96 -11.97 -6.10
C ASP A 84 6.33 -12.58 -4.83
N PHE A 85 6.53 -11.94 -3.68
CA PHE A 85 6.04 -12.38 -2.36
C PHE A 85 6.66 -13.70 -1.84
N ASN A 86 7.81 -14.10 -2.33
CA ASN A 86 8.51 -15.29 -1.84
C ASN A 86 9.30 -14.96 -0.57
N ASN A 87 8.81 -15.40 0.60
CA ASN A 87 9.52 -15.15 1.87
C ASN A 87 10.82 -15.93 2.04
N ALA A 88 11.00 -17.01 1.29
CA ALA A 88 12.25 -17.79 1.27
C ALA A 88 13.32 -17.19 0.36
N ALA A 89 13.01 -16.11 -0.38
CA ALA A 89 13.95 -15.53 -1.34
C ALA A 89 15.20 -15.00 -0.65
N VAL A 90 16.35 -15.32 -1.27
CA VAL A 90 17.68 -14.82 -0.89
C VAL A 90 18.37 -14.37 -2.17
N SER A 91 18.77 -13.10 -2.24
CA SER A 91 19.51 -12.60 -3.41
C SER A 91 20.99 -12.98 -3.36
N VAL A 92 21.70 -12.80 -4.48
CA VAL A 92 23.16 -12.97 -4.57
C VAL A 92 23.88 -12.01 -3.61
N SER A 93 23.34 -10.81 -3.38
CA SER A 93 23.84 -9.81 -2.42
C SER A 93 23.48 -10.12 -0.95
N GLY A 94 22.73 -11.20 -0.71
CA GLY A 94 22.32 -11.63 0.63
C GLY A 94 21.11 -10.88 1.19
N ASP A 95 20.29 -10.27 0.32
CA ASP A 95 19.02 -9.68 0.71
C ASP A 95 18.01 -10.79 1.05
N LEU A 96 17.18 -10.56 2.05
CA LEU A 96 16.38 -11.61 2.67
C LEU A 96 14.88 -11.31 2.64
N SER A 97 14.08 -12.38 2.64
CA SER A 97 12.62 -12.41 2.75
C SER A 97 11.89 -11.89 1.52
N LEU A 98 10.55 -11.88 1.60
CA LEU A 98 9.70 -11.29 0.55
C LEU A 98 10.01 -9.80 0.31
N ALA A 99 10.59 -9.12 1.28
CA ALA A 99 10.95 -7.70 1.18
C ALA A 99 12.40 -7.46 0.70
N GLN A 100 13.19 -8.50 0.49
CA GLN A 100 14.60 -8.44 0.03
C GLN A 100 15.43 -7.38 0.80
N ILE A 101 15.42 -7.49 2.14
CA ILE A 101 16.13 -6.55 3.00
C ILE A 101 17.60 -6.94 3.15
N ASN A 102 18.51 -6.04 2.77
CA ASN A 102 19.94 -6.18 3.05
C ASN A 102 20.23 -5.83 4.51
N THR A 103 20.37 -6.86 5.34
CA THR A 103 20.58 -6.66 6.78
C THR A 103 21.92 -6.01 7.12
N LYS A 104 22.97 -6.21 6.32
CA LYS A 104 24.27 -5.55 6.54
C LYS A 104 24.14 -4.04 6.38
N VAL A 105 23.50 -3.61 5.30
CA VAL A 105 23.29 -2.18 5.00
C VAL A 105 22.34 -1.55 6.03
N TRP A 106 21.19 -2.18 6.26
CA TRP A 106 20.15 -1.58 7.11
C TRP A 106 20.45 -1.66 8.59
N ASN A 107 21.21 -2.65 9.08
CA ASN A 107 21.64 -2.68 10.48
C ASN A 107 22.65 -1.59 10.79
N ALA A 108 23.59 -1.29 9.88
CA ALA A 108 24.47 -0.15 10.02
C ALA A 108 23.67 1.18 10.14
N GLU A 109 22.65 1.33 9.29
CA GLU A 109 21.78 2.51 9.32
C GLU A 109 20.89 2.56 10.57
N PHE A 110 20.34 1.44 11.01
CA PHE A 110 19.52 1.36 12.22
C PHE A 110 20.35 1.70 13.46
N THR A 111 21.58 1.20 13.56
CA THR A 111 22.51 1.56 14.65
C THR A 111 22.78 3.07 14.65
N ARG A 112 23.06 3.67 13.49
CA ARG A 112 23.28 5.13 13.36
C ARG A 112 22.06 5.96 13.80
N LEU A 113 20.84 5.39 13.69
CA LEU A 113 19.59 6.03 14.10
C LEU A 113 19.15 5.68 15.53
N GLY A 114 19.94 4.92 16.29
CA GLY A 114 19.55 4.44 17.62
C GLY A 114 18.37 3.44 17.59
N LEU A 115 18.16 2.73 16.46
CA LEU A 115 17.10 1.76 16.30
C LEU A 115 17.60 0.34 16.55
N ALA A 116 16.71 -0.53 17.07
CA ALA A 116 17.00 -1.95 17.24
C ALA A 116 17.29 -2.62 15.89
N GLN A 117 18.39 -3.38 15.84
CA GLN A 117 18.84 -4.10 14.66
C GLN A 117 17.77 -5.08 14.14
N ILE A 118 17.88 -5.38 12.86
CA ILE A 118 17.01 -6.33 12.17
C ILE A 118 17.53 -7.74 12.40
N ASP A 119 16.69 -8.60 12.98
CA ASP A 119 17.00 -10.01 13.18
C ASP A 119 16.86 -10.78 11.86
N LYS A 120 17.96 -11.40 11.40
CA LYS A 120 18.01 -12.21 10.18
C LYS A 120 17.13 -13.46 10.24
N LYS A 121 17.01 -14.07 11.44
CA LYS A 121 16.21 -15.30 11.62
C LYS A 121 14.73 -14.95 11.51
N LEU A 122 14.32 -13.82 12.13
CA LEU A 122 12.94 -13.34 12.03
C LEU A 122 12.59 -12.91 10.62
N LEU A 123 13.48 -12.25 9.86
CA LEU A 123 13.23 -11.91 8.46
C LEU A 123 12.88 -13.14 7.62
N LYS A 124 13.54 -14.27 7.84
CA LYS A 124 13.31 -15.51 7.09
C LYS A 124 12.05 -16.26 7.52
N LYS A 125 11.64 -16.13 8.79
CA LYS A 125 10.57 -16.95 9.37
C LYS A 125 9.25 -16.23 9.50
N ASP A 126 9.28 -14.92 9.69
CA ASP A 126 8.11 -14.09 10.02
C ASP A 126 7.92 -12.99 8.98
N GLU A 127 6.92 -13.18 8.13
CA GLU A 127 6.56 -12.21 7.08
C GLU A 127 6.03 -10.89 7.65
N ALA A 128 5.28 -10.95 8.74
CA ALA A 128 4.78 -9.73 9.38
C ALA A 128 5.94 -8.89 9.92
N TYR A 129 6.97 -9.55 10.48
CA TYR A 129 8.20 -8.89 10.88
C TYR A 129 8.92 -8.26 9.67
N ALA A 130 9.08 -9.00 8.58
CA ALA A 130 9.73 -8.50 7.36
C ALA A 130 9.00 -7.29 6.79
N LEU A 131 7.67 -7.34 6.70
CA LEU A 131 6.83 -6.24 6.23
C LEU A 131 6.88 -5.02 7.16
N ASN A 132 6.94 -5.23 8.47
CA ASN A 132 7.13 -4.15 9.45
C ASN A 132 8.48 -3.46 9.25
N LYS A 133 9.56 -4.22 9.07
CA LYS A 133 10.90 -3.64 8.80
C LYS A 133 10.96 -2.91 7.47
N MET A 134 10.34 -3.45 6.41
CA MET A 134 10.19 -2.78 5.13
C MET A 134 9.48 -1.42 5.26
N GLY A 135 8.35 -1.37 5.96
CA GLY A 135 7.62 -0.12 6.18
C GLY A 135 8.47 0.92 6.92
N LYS A 136 9.23 0.50 7.95
CA LYS A 136 10.17 1.39 8.65
C LYS A 136 11.26 1.92 7.71
N ILE A 137 11.85 1.06 6.89
CA ILE A 137 12.87 1.43 5.89
C ILE A 137 12.31 2.45 4.90
N LEU A 138 11.14 2.17 4.32
CA LEU A 138 10.49 3.07 3.38
C LEU A 138 10.13 4.42 4.02
N SER A 139 9.70 4.43 5.27
CA SER A 139 9.45 5.69 6.01
C SER A 139 10.72 6.52 6.16
N ILE A 140 11.86 5.90 6.48
CA ILE A 140 13.15 6.59 6.56
C ILE A 140 13.53 7.18 5.20
N LEU A 141 13.40 6.41 4.11
CA LEU A 141 13.70 6.86 2.75
C LEU A 141 12.77 8.00 2.33
N LYS A 142 11.48 7.89 2.61
CA LYS A 142 10.47 8.93 2.35
C LYS A 142 10.84 10.24 3.01
N THR A 143 11.14 10.21 4.31
CA THR A 143 11.52 11.41 5.08
C THR A 143 12.76 12.09 4.51
N ARG A 144 13.74 11.31 4.05
CA ARG A 144 15.01 11.86 3.54
C ARG A 144 14.92 12.40 2.12
N HIS A 145 14.14 11.76 1.28
CA HIS A 145 14.27 11.96 -0.16
C HIS A 145 13.01 12.46 -0.85
N ALA A 146 11.80 12.24 -0.31
CA ALA A 146 10.55 12.49 -1.05
C ALA A 146 10.33 13.96 -1.44
N LYS A 147 10.85 14.91 -0.68
CA LYS A 147 10.75 16.36 -1.00
C LYS A 147 11.56 16.75 -2.24
N LYS A 148 12.63 16.00 -2.57
CA LYS A 148 13.58 16.35 -3.65
C LYS A 148 13.55 15.37 -4.81
N ASP A 149 12.90 14.22 -4.65
CA ASP A 149 12.97 13.11 -5.59
C ASP A 149 11.66 12.32 -5.58
N SER A 150 10.88 12.44 -6.65
CA SER A 150 9.63 11.69 -6.83
C SER A 150 9.83 10.16 -6.86
N LYS A 151 11.05 9.70 -7.19
CA LYS A 151 11.44 8.29 -7.22
C LYS A 151 12.16 7.86 -5.94
N TRP A 152 11.91 8.53 -4.82
CA TRP A 152 12.57 8.30 -3.53
C TRP A 152 12.56 6.83 -3.10
N TYR A 153 11.47 6.12 -3.35
CA TYR A 153 11.30 4.70 -3.01
C TYR A 153 12.27 3.78 -3.76
N ALA A 154 12.69 4.17 -4.96
CA ALA A 154 13.64 3.38 -5.74
C ALA A 154 15.06 3.34 -5.11
N THR A 155 15.32 4.24 -4.14
CA THR A 155 16.53 4.19 -3.30
C THR A 155 16.52 2.96 -2.36
N TYR A 156 15.38 2.31 -2.19
CA TYR A 156 15.28 1.02 -1.50
C TYR A 156 16.20 -0.03 -2.12
N HIS A 157 16.20 -0.10 -3.45
CA HIS A 157 17.02 -1.03 -4.21
C HIS A 157 18.45 -0.51 -4.46
N SER A 158 18.61 0.76 -4.86
CA SER A 158 19.92 1.32 -5.18
C SER A 158 19.94 2.84 -5.10
N LYS A 159 21.09 3.40 -4.68
CA LYS A 159 21.39 4.83 -4.77
C LYS A 159 21.94 5.23 -6.13
N THR A 160 22.47 4.29 -6.91
CA THR A 160 23.06 4.54 -8.24
C THR A 160 21.97 4.87 -9.24
N LYS A 161 22.05 6.03 -9.90
CA LYS A 161 21.03 6.59 -10.82
C LYS A 161 20.56 5.58 -11.87
N LYS A 162 21.47 4.85 -12.52
CA LYS A 162 21.14 3.82 -13.52
C LYS A 162 20.23 2.73 -12.94
N PHE A 163 20.63 2.10 -11.84
CA PHE A 163 19.88 1.01 -11.22
C PHE A 163 18.59 1.49 -10.59
N LYS A 164 18.61 2.70 -10.00
CA LYS A 164 17.41 3.35 -9.47
C LYS A 164 16.34 3.56 -10.53
N ASN A 165 16.72 4.05 -11.73
CA ASN A 165 15.77 4.26 -12.83
C ASN A 165 15.22 2.94 -13.38
N LEU A 166 16.05 1.91 -13.53
CA LEU A 166 15.60 0.59 -13.95
C LEU A 166 14.59 -0.01 -12.94
N TYR A 167 14.90 0.13 -11.67
CA TYR A 167 14.03 -0.33 -10.59
C TYR A 167 12.70 0.42 -10.55
N ASP A 168 12.74 1.75 -10.66
CA ASP A 168 11.56 2.59 -10.77
C ASP A 168 10.63 2.10 -11.90
N GLY A 169 11.17 1.84 -13.09
CA GLY A 169 10.39 1.31 -14.21
C GLY A 169 9.66 -0.01 -13.88
N LYS A 170 10.30 -0.92 -13.16
CA LYS A 170 9.69 -2.17 -12.71
C LYS A 170 8.56 -1.93 -11.72
N VAL A 171 8.79 -1.08 -10.70
CA VAL A 171 7.78 -0.75 -9.69
C VAL A 171 6.60 -0.03 -10.33
N GLN A 172 6.83 0.93 -11.23
CA GLN A 172 5.77 1.64 -11.96
C GLN A 172 4.92 0.68 -12.80
N ASN A 173 5.53 -0.34 -13.41
CA ASN A 173 4.77 -1.37 -14.11
C ASN A 173 3.81 -2.11 -13.17
N LYS A 174 4.27 -2.53 -11.99
CA LYS A 174 3.42 -3.17 -10.99
C LYS A 174 2.32 -2.23 -10.47
N LEU A 175 2.62 -0.95 -10.26
CA LEU A 175 1.63 0.06 -9.88
C LEU A 175 0.53 0.21 -10.95
N ARG A 176 0.87 0.20 -12.24
CA ARG A 176 -0.13 0.21 -13.32
C ARG A 176 -1.02 -1.01 -13.31
N MET A 177 -0.47 -2.21 -13.06
CA MET A 177 -1.26 -3.45 -12.97
C MET A 177 -2.33 -3.38 -11.88
N ILE A 178 -2.01 -2.80 -10.73
CA ILE A 178 -2.94 -2.71 -9.60
C ILE A 178 -3.80 -1.44 -9.60
N ALA A 179 -3.62 -0.54 -10.56
CA ALA A 179 -4.35 0.74 -10.60
C ALA A 179 -5.87 0.56 -10.66
N SER A 180 -6.36 -0.45 -11.40
CA SER A 180 -7.78 -0.74 -11.53
C SER A 180 -8.45 -1.17 -10.21
N VAL A 181 -7.69 -1.79 -9.31
CA VAL A 181 -8.19 -2.21 -7.98
C VAL A 181 -8.28 -1.04 -7.02
N SER A 182 -7.56 0.04 -7.30
CA SER A 182 -7.22 1.06 -6.32
C SER A 182 -8.03 2.35 -6.41
N ASN A 183 -9.20 2.38 -7.08
CA ASN A 183 -10.10 3.54 -7.07
C ASN A 183 -10.67 3.87 -5.66
N THR A 184 -9.98 3.44 -4.63
CA THR A 184 -10.34 3.60 -3.22
C THR A 184 -9.32 4.49 -2.54
N ASN A 185 -9.79 5.56 -1.94
CA ASN A 185 -8.99 6.45 -1.11
C ASN A 185 -8.57 5.73 0.18
N PHE A 186 -7.28 5.54 0.37
CA PHE A 186 -6.69 5.08 1.63
C PHE A 186 -6.50 6.25 2.60
#